data_d82d94f4d525c534da177df2449fe870
#
_entry.id   d82d94f4d525c534da177df2449fe870
#
_cell.length_a   1.000
_cell.length_b   1.000
_cell.length_c   1.000
_cell.angle_alpha   90.00
_cell.angle_beta   90.00
_cell.angle_gamma   90.00
#
_symmetry.space_group_name_H-M   'P 1'
#
loop_
_entity.id
_entity.type
_entity.pdbx_description
1 polymer ?
#
loop_
_entity_poly.entity_id
_entity_poly.type
_entity_poly.pdbx_seq_one_letter_code
_entity_poly.pdbx_strand_id
1 'polypeptide(L)'
;MNSIISHRGTYDSENTSLESIKNCVEKDIGIEIDLRLNKDTVYVSHDPCEPSLFFEDICSYLTNTNVQIALHIKELDAIAPSLKTLKKKNVSNFFLFTIENHKIQQKEDFQIAYYANIMPHDVSDQIIWCDESIKKWFNTETISELKNKNNQLIAISQEISTNCLLDVAQSYWKFL
;
A
#
# COMPACT_ATOMS: atom_id res chain seq x y z
N MET A 1 -9.74 -13.71 2.18
CA MET A 1 -10.15 -13.06 0.91
C MET A 1 -8.90 -12.46 0.30
N ASN A 2 -8.65 -12.68 -0.98
CA ASN A 2 -7.57 -11.97 -1.67
C ASN A 2 -8.07 -10.56 -1.99
N SER A 3 -7.49 -9.54 -1.36
CA SER A 3 -7.85 -8.15 -1.63
C SER A 3 -7.00 -7.61 -2.79
N ILE A 4 -7.65 -6.96 -3.73
CA ILE A 4 -6.98 -6.19 -4.78
C ILE A 4 -6.70 -4.81 -4.20
N ILE A 5 -5.46 -4.32 -4.33
CA ILE A 5 -5.07 -2.97 -3.92
C ILE A 5 -4.68 -2.20 -5.17
N SER A 6 -5.37 -1.08 -5.42
CA SER A 6 -5.04 -0.16 -6.50
C SER A 6 -3.85 0.71 -6.10
N HIS A 7 -2.77 0.65 -6.86
CA HIS A 7 -1.62 1.53 -6.68
C HIS A 7 -2.04 2.98 -6.91
N ARG A 8 -1.82 3.85 -5.92
CA ARG A 8 -2.24 5.26 -5.88
C ARG A 8 -3.74 5.49 -6.11
N GLY A 9 -4.55 4.45 -6.00
CA GLY A 9 -5.99 4.51 -6.22
C GLY A 9 -6.41 4.83 -7.64
N THR A 10 -5.53 4.76 -8.64
CA THR A 10 -5.80 5.28 -9.98
C THR A 10 -5.74 4.22 -11.06
N TYR A 11 -6.56 4.42 -12.11
CA TYR A 11 -6.46 3.68 -13.37
C TYR A 11 -5.72 4.48 -14.44
N ASP A 12 -5.76 5.81 -14.38
CA ASP A 12 -5.41 6.69 -15.49
C ASP A 12 -4.48 7.87 -15.14
N SER A 13 -4.02 8.01 -13.91
CA SER A 13 -3.17 9.12 -13.50
C SER A 13 -1.99 8.69 -12.63
N GLU A 14 -0.89 9.40 -12.74
CA GLU A 14 0.31 9.15 -11.92
C GLU A 14 0.13 9.55 -10.44
N ASN A 15 -0.92 10.31 -10.13
CA ASN A 15 -1.15 10.85 -8.80
C ASN A 15 -2.52 10.47 -8.23
N THR A 16 -2.55 10.16 -6.95
CA THR A 16 -3.78 9.95 -6.18
C THR A 16 -4.68 11.19 -6.25
N SER A 17 -5.95 10.99 -6.54
CA SER A 17 -6.99 12.02 -6.52
C SER A 17 -8.14 11.62 -5.62
N LEU A 18 -8.94 12.60 -5.18
CA LEU A 18 -10.12 12.35 -4.38
C LEU A 18 -11.16 11.50 -5.13
N GLU A 19 -11.28 11.71 -6.43
CA GLU A 19 -12.18 10.95 -7.30
C GLU A 19 -11.73 9.49 -7.42
N SER A 20 -10.43 9.24 -7.59
CA SER A 20 -9.89 7.89 -7.66
C SER A 20 -10.11 7.11 -6.37
N ILE A 21 -9.96 7.76 -5.22
CA ILE A 21 -10.25 7.17 -3.91
C ILE A 21 -11.74 6.78 -3.80
N LYS A 22 -12.66 7.67 -4.18
CA LYS A 22 -14.10 7.37 -4.19
C LYS A 22 -14.42 6.17 -5.08
N ASN A 23 -13.88 6.13 -6.28
CA ASN A 23 -14.07 5.02 -7.21
C ASN A 23 -13.59 3.68 -6.64
N CYS A 24 -12.46 3.66 -5.92
CA CYS A 24 -11.98 2.46 -5.26
C CYS A 24 -12.93 2.02 -4.14
N VAL A 25 -13.39 2.94 -3.31
CA VAL A 25 -14.35 2.65 -2.22
C VAL A 25 -15.65 2.09 -2.78
N GLU A 26 -16.22 2.70 -3.82
CA GLU A 26 -17.46 2.24 -4.46
C GLU A 26 -17.36 0.84 -5.05
N LYS A 27 -16.15 0.45 -5.48
CA LYS A 27 -15.87 -0.87 -6.08
C LYS A 27 -15.32 -1.91 -5.08
N ASP A 28 -15.21 -1.55 -3.80
CA ASP A 28 -14.60 -2.38 -2.75
C ASP A 28 -13.17 -2.83 -3.11
N ILE A 29 -12.39 -1.92 -3.71
CA ILE A 29 -10.99 -2.11 -4.09
C ILE A 29 -10.12 -1.43 -3.04
N GLY A 30 -9.12 -2.14 -2.52
CA GLY A 30 -8.10 -1.58 -1.63
C GLY A 30 -7.29 -0.47 -2.29
N ILE A 31 -6.66 0.38 -1.49
CA ILE A 31 -6.01 1.60 -1.98
C ILE A 31 -4.61 1.72 -1.39
N GLU A 32 -3.63 1.94 -2.23
CA GLU A 32 -2.30 2.39 -1.80
C GLU A 32 -2.23 3.90 -1.88
N ILE A 33 -1.64 4.54 -0.85
CA ILE A 33 -1.56 5.99 -0.69
C ILE A 33 -0.16 6.39 -0.22
N ASP A 34 0.52 7.23 -0.99
CA ASP A 34 1.81 7.82 -0.64
C ASP A 34 1.65 8.99 0.34
N LEU A 35 2.22 8.89 1.54
CA LEU A 35 2.11 9.90 2.58
C LEU A 35 3.40 10.69 2.79
N ARG A 36 3.27 12.01 2.77
CA ARG A 36 4.32 12.98 3.04
C ARG A 36 3.88 13.97 4.10
N LEU A 37 4.85 14.70 4.66
CA LEU A 37 4.62 15.72 5.67
C LEU A 37 5.06 17.11 5.18
N ASN A 38 4.19 18.09 5.33
CA ASN A 38 4.56 19.51 5.21
C ASN A 38 4.25 20.19 6.53
N LYS A 39 5.30 20.59 7.28
CA LYS A 39 5.18 21.07 8.66
C LYS A 39 4.48 20.04 9.54
N ASP A 40 3.26 20.30 9.97
CA ASP A 40 2.46 19.39 10.81
C ASP A 40 1.29 18.74 10.05
N THR A 41 1.21 18.92 8.74
CA THR A 41 0.09 18.47 7.93
C THR A 41 0.50 17.34 6.98
N VAL A 42 -0.19 16.20 7.07
CA VAL A 42 0.02 15.07 6.16
C VAL A 42 -0.71 15.32 4.84
N TYR A 43 0.03 15.18 3.75
CA TYR A 43 -0.51 15.30 2.41
C TYR A 43 -0.18 14.06 1.57
N VAL A 44 -0.88 13.92 0.44
CA VAL A 44 -0.74 12.76 -0.45
C VAL A 44 -0.02 13.18 -1.71
N SER A 45 1.15 12.60 -1.91
CA SER A 45 1.93 12.75 -3.14
C SER A 45 3.05 11.72 -3.21
N HIS A 46 3.32 11.20 -4.40
CA HIS A 46 4.50 10.34 -4.62
C HIS A 46 5.80 11.15 -4.47
N ASP A 47 5.89 12.30 -5.11
CA ASP A 47 7.06 13.18 -5.09
C ASP A 47 6.81 14.41 -4.19
N PRO A 48 7.88 15.01 -3.62
CA PRO A 48 7.74 16.26 -2.88
C PRO A 48 7.13 17.36 -3.77
N CYS A 49 6.07 17.98 -3.30
CA CYS A 49 5.40 19.09 -4.00
C CYS A 49 4.70 20.01 -3.00
N GLU A 50 4.17 21.13 -3.47
CA GLU A 50 3.22 21.91 -2.69
C GLU A 50 1.95 21.08 -2.46
N PRO A 51 1.46 20.95 -1.19
CA PRO A 51 0.30 20.15 -0.87
C PRO A 51 -0.96 20.61 -1.58
N SER A 52 -1.61 19.71 -2.33
CA SER A 52 -2.90 19.94 -2.99
C SER A 52 -3.99 18.97 -2.55
N LEU A 53 -3.61 17.84 -1.97
CA LEU A 53 -4.51 16.82 -1.44
C LEU A 53 -4.08 16.42 -0.03
N PHE A 54 -4.93 16.70 0.94
CA PHE A 54 -4.63 16.41 2.33
C PHE A 54 -5.16 15.05 2.76
N PHE A 55 -4.38 14.34 3.57
CA PHE A 55 -4.74 13.00 4.03
C PHE A 55 -6.01 13.00 4.90
N GLU A 56 -6.25 14.07 5.65
CA GLU A 56 -7.48 14.20 6.44
C GLU A 56 -8.75 14.23 5.57
N ASP A 57 -8.70 14.83 4.39
CA ASP A 57 -9.81 14.87 3.45
C ASP A 57 -10.10 13.47 2.92
N ILE A 58 -9.06 12.73 2.53
CA ILE A 58 -9.17 11.33 2.09
C ILE A 58 -9.78 10.45 3.19
N CYS A 59 -9.30 10.54 4.42
CA CYS A 59 -9.80 9.76 5.54
C CYS A 59 -11.30 9.96 5.77
N SER A 60 -11.87 11.11 5.38
CA SER A 60 -13.30 11.35 5.48
C SER A 60 -14.13 10.45 4.54
N TYR A 61 -13.56 9.99 3.42
CA TYR A 61 -14.19 9.03 2.50
C TYR A 61 -13.91 7.57 2.87
N LEU A 62 -12.87 7.32 3.65
CA LEU A 62 -12.49 5.99 4.10
C LEU A 62 -13.20 5.58 5.40
N THR A 63 -13.88 6.50 6.05
CA THR A 63 -14.65 6.26 7.28
C THR A 63 -15.74 5.23 7.03
N ASN A 64 -15.82 4.21 7.90
CA ASN A 64 -16.84 3.13 7.83
C ASN A 64 -16.76 2.28 6.54
N THR A 65 -15.64 2.27 5.83
CA THR A 65 -15.40 1.34 4.71
C THR A 65 -14.63 0.12 5.20
N ASN A 66 -14.73 -0.99 4.46
CA ASN A 66 -13.95 -2.20 4.69
C ASN A 66 -12.75 -2.33 3.73
N VAL A 67 -12.55 -1.34 2.85
CA VAL A 67 -11.42 -1.38 1.92
C VAL A 67 -10.10 -1.39 2.67
N GLN A 68 -9.17 -2.24 2.22
CA GLN A 68 -7.83 -2.30 2.78
C GLN A 68 -6.99 -1.11 2.30
N ILE A 69 -6.29 -0.46 3.21
CA ILE A 69 -5.51 0.74 2.93
C ILE A 69 -4.03 0.46 3.18
N ALA A 70 -3.23 0.56 2.14
CA ALA A 70 -1.78 0.46 2.21
C ALA A 70 -1.19 1.88 2.25
N LEU A 71 -0.59 2.27 3.37
CA LEU A 71 -0.01 3.60 3.56
C LEU A 71 1.50 3.55 3.34
N HIS A 72 1.94 4.06 2.21
CA HIS A 72 3.35 4.17 1.88
C HIS A 72 3.94 5.42 2.55
N ILE A 73 4.73 5.20 3.56
CA ILE A 73 5.37 6.27 4.34
C ILE A 73 6.62 6.74 3.62
N LYS A 74 6.56 7.91 3.00
CA LYS A 74 7.70 8.54 2.32
C LYS A 74 8.64 9.26 3.30
N GLU A 75 8.11 9.72 4.44
CA GLU A 75 8.82 10.45 5.47
C GLU A 75 8.38 9.95 6.85
N LEU A 76 9.32 9.48 7.68
CA LEU A 76 8.99 8.84 8.96
C LEU A 76 8.19 9.75 9.91
N ASP A 77 8.43 11.04 9.86
CA ASP A 77 7.72 12.02 10.68
C ASP A 77 6.23 12.12 10.31
N ALA A 78 5.82 11.62 9.14
CA ALA A 78 4.41 11.53 8.76
C ALA A 78 3.64 10.45 9.54
N ILE A 79 4.30 9.48 10.17
CA ILE A 79 3.63 8.35 10.85
C ILE A 79 2.70 8.84 11.97
N ALA A 80 3.24 9.59 12.93
CA ALA A 80 2.47 10.00 14.10
C ALA A 80 1.24 10.86 13.76
N PRO A 81 1.35 11.91 12.91
CA PRO A 81 0.17 12.68 12.50
C PRO A 81 -0.80 11.87 11.64
N SER A 82 -0.33 10.91 10.81
CA SER A 82 -1.22 10.01 10.05
C SER A 82 -2.04 9.12 10.97
N LEU A 83 -1.42 8.45 11.94
CA LEU A 83 -2.11 7.61 12.93
C LEU A 83 -3.13 8.42 13.74
N LYS A 84 -2.80 9.64 14.13
CA LYS A 84 -3.73 10.55 14.81
C LYS A 84 -4.95 10.86 13.94
N THR A 85 -4.75 11.11 12.65
CA THR A 85 -5.82 11.37 11.69
C THR A 85 -6.71 10.15 11.49
N LEU A 86 -6.14 8.96 11.28
CA LEU A 86 -6.87 7.70 11.14
C LEU A 86 -7.75 7.42 12.35
N LYS A 87 -7.19 7.57 13.57
CA LYS A 87 -7.93 7.41 14.81
C LYS A 87 -9.08 8.40 14.94
N LYS A 88 -8.83 9.69 14.65
CA LYS A 88 -9.86 10.76 14.67
C LYS A 88 -11.00 10.47 13.72
N LYS A 89 -10.72 9.87 12.56
CA LYS A 89 -11.69 9.57 11.50
C LYS A 89 -12.25 8.13 11.55
N ASN A 90 -11.91 7.33 12.58
CA ASN A 90 -12.34 5.94 12.73
C ASN A 90 -12.01 5.06 11.50
N VAL A 91 -10.83 5.24 10.93
CA VAL A 91 -10.30 4.39 9.86
C VAL A 91 -9.41 3.33 10.50
N SER A 92 -9.71 2.05 10.31
CA SER A 92 -9.05 0.93 11.01
C SER A 92 -8.44 -0.13 10.11
N ASN A 93 -8.91 -0.30 8.87
CA ASN A 93 -8.41 -1.35 7.98
C ASN A 93 -7.20 -0.88 7.17
N PHE A 94 -6.07 -0.68 7.82
CA PHE A 94 -4.84 -0.20 7.19
C PHE A 94 -3.60 -0.91 7.70
N PHE A 95 -2.53 -0.83 6.90
CA PHE A 95 -1.16 -1.12 7.31
C PHE A 95 -0.21 -0.06 6.76
N LEU A 96 0.95 0.08 7.39
CA LEU A 96 2.01 0.99 6.96
C LEU A 96 3.12 0.20 6.26
N PHE A 97 3.80 0.81 5.31
CA PHE A 97 5.06 0.31 4.79
C PHE A 97 5.98 1.45 4.33
N THR A 98 7.26 1.13 4.23
CA THR A 98 8.28 1.99 3.63
C THR A 98 9.30 1.11 2.93
N ILE A 99 10.01 1.65 1.95
CA ILE A 99 11.09 0.93 1.25
C ILE A 99 12.26 0.53 2.16
N GLU A 100 12.35 1.13 3.35
CA GLU A 100 13.38 0.86 4.34
C GLU A 100 12.79 0.15 5.57
N ASN A 101 12.59 -1.17 5.47
CA ASN A 101 11.90 -2.01 6.45
C ASN A 101 12.31 -1.81 7.92
N HIS A 102 13.59 -1.51 8.17
CA HIS A 102 14.13 -1.34 9.53
C HIS A 102 13.78 -0.02 10.19
N LYS A 103 13.21 0.94 9.44
CA LYS A 103 12.91 2.28 9.96
C LYS A 103 11.59 2.36 10.71
N ILE A 104 10.66 1.46 10.43
CA ILE A 104 9.38 1.40 11.15
C ILE A 104 9.39 0.16 12.04
N GLN A 105 9.09 0.35 13.33
CA GLN A 105 8.95 -0.76 14.28
C GLN A 105 7.48 -1.08 14.50
N GLN A 106 7.16 -2.38 14.49
CA GLN A 106 5.82 -2.87 14.80
C GLN A 106 5.38 -2.39 16.20
N LYS A 107 4.14 -1.90 16.28
CA LYS A 107 3.45 -1.54 17.51
C LYS A 107 2.08 -2.23 17.56
N GLU A 108 1.48 -2.29 18.74
CA GLU A 108 0.18 -2.96 18.95
C GLU A 108 -0.97 -2.28 18.17
N ASP A 109 -0.86 -0.99 17.91
CA ASP A 109 -1.94 -0.18 17.34
C ASP A 109 -2.06 -0.25 15.80
N PHE A 110 -1.08 -0.84 15.09
CA PHE A 110 -1.10 -0.91 13.63
C PHE A 110 -0.20 -2.02 13.07
N GLN A 111 -0.50 -2.48 11.87
CA GLN A 111 0.30 -3.45 11.14
C GLN A 111 1.34 -2.76 10.25
N ILE A 112 2.48 -3.42 10.06
CA ILE A 112 3.52 -3.02 9.13
C ILE A 112 3.68 -4.11 8.09
N ALA A 113 3.71 -3.72 6.80
CA ALA A 113 4.11 -4.64 5.76
C ALA A 113 5.62 -4.55 5.52
N TYR A 114 6.22 -5.71 5.32
CA TYR A 114 7.60 -5.85 4.89
C TYR A 114 7.70 -5.56 3.39
N TYR A 115 8.44 -4.53 3.01
CA TYR A 115 8.71 -4.24 1.60
C TYR A 115 9.78 -5.19 1.04
N ALA A 116 9.44 -5.94 0.00
CA ALA A 116 10.30 -6.93 -0.61
C ALA A 116 10.47 -6.68 -2.12
N ASN A 117 11.65 -6.20 -2.52
CA ASN A 117 12.07 -6.08 -3.92
C ASN A 117 13.00 -7.23 -4.37
N ILE A 118 13.27 -8.15 -3.48
CA ILE A 118 13.93 -9.45 -3.67
C ILE A 118 13.27 -10.47 -2.76
N MET A 119 13.47 -11.77 -3.02
CA MET A 119 12.93 -12.84 -2.17
C MET A 119 13.42 -12.67 -0.72
N PRO A 120 12.50 -12.45 0.25
CA PRO A 120 12.87 -12.38 1.67
C PRO A 120 13.00 -13.80 2.24
N HIS A 121 14.10 -14.08 2.98
CA HIS A 121 14.38 -15.42 3.50
C HIS A 121 13.84 -15.65 4.94
N ASP A 122 13.96 -14.65 5.81
CA ASP A 122 13.69 -14.77 7.25
C ASP A 122 12.45 -13.97 7.68
N VAL A 123 11.37 -14.06 6.88
CA VAL A 123 10.12 -13.36 7.14
C VAL A 123 8.99 -14.37 7.34
N SER A 124 8.30 -14.30 8.47
CA SER A 124 7.13 -15.11 8.81
C SER A 124 6.08 -14.26 9.53
N ASP A 125 4.81 -14.68 9.43
CA ASP A 125 3.66 -14.07 10.11
C ASP A 125 3.50 -12.56 9.83
N GLN A 126 3.83 -12.12 8.61
CA GLN A 126 3.81 -10.71 8.22
C GLN A 126 3.01 -10.48 6.94
N ILE A 127 2.62 -9.22 6.73
CA ILE A 127 2.21 -8.72 5.42
C ILE A 127 3.49 -8.46 4.63
N ILE A 128 3.58 -8.99 3.41
CA ILE A 128 4.71 -8.74 2.50
C ILE A 128 4.21 -7.98 1.29
N TRP A 129 4.73 -6.77 1.10
CA TRP A 129 4.55 -5.97 -0.10
C TRP A 129 5.57 -6.39 -1.14
N CYS A 130 5.11 -7.20 -2.12
CA CYS A 130 5.97 -7.81 -3.14
C CYS A 130 6.14 -6.86 -4.31
N ASP A 131 7.34 -6.28 -4.47
CA ASP A 131 7.70 -5.38 -5.55
C ASP A 131 8.72 -6.03 -6.48
N GLU A 132 8.49 -5.99 -7.78
CA GLU A 132 9.41 -6.48 -8.83
C GLU A 132 10.02 -5.34 -9.67
N SER A 133 10.01 -4.11 -9.19
CA SER A 133 10.54 -2.95 -9.91
C SER A 133 12.02 -3.06 -10.28
N ILE A 134 12.81 -3.78 -9.47
CA ILE A 134 14.24 -3.99 -9.70
C ILE A 134 14.51 -5.30 -10.44
N LYS A 135 13.89 -6.38 -9.99
CA LYS A 135 14.11 -7.73 -10.54
C LYS A 135 12.89 -8.60 -10.27
N LYS A 136 12.51 -9.36 -11.30
CA LYS A 136 11.49 -10.41 -11.13
C LYS A 136 12.01 -11.48 -10.18
N TRP A 137 11.28 -11.73 -9.08
CA TRP A 137 11.70 -12.68 -8.06
C TRP A 137 10.59 -13.60 -7.57
N PHE A 138 9.32 -13.20 -7.62
CA PHE A 138 8.25 -14.08 -7.18
C PHE A 138 7.68 -14.92 -8.33
N ASN A 139 7.48 -16.18 -8.03
CA ASN A 139 6.91 -17.22 -8.89
C ASN A 139 6.12 -18.20 -8.01
N THR A 140 5.58 -19.25 -8.57
CA THR A 140 4.77 -20.23 -7.82
C THR A 140 5.53 -20.84 -6.65
N GLU A 141 6.83 -21.11 -6.79
CA GLU A 141 7.66 -21.72 -5.74
C GLU A 141 7.90 -20.73 -4.58
N THR A 142 8.36 -19.52 -4.88
CA THR A 142 8.61 -18.48 -3.87
C THR A 142 7.33 -18.03 -3.17
N ILE A 143 6.21 -17.92 -3.89
CA ILE A 143 4.88 -17.65 -3.31
C ILE A 143 4.50 -18.75 -2.32
N SER A 144 4.67 -20.03 -2.71
CA SER A 144 4.34 -21.16 -1.84
C SER A 144 5.22 -21.18 -0.59
N GLU A 145 6.53 -20.91 -0.72
CA GLU A 145 7.44 -20.82 0.41
C GLU A 145 7.01 -19.74 1.40
N LEU A 146 6.70 -18.53 0.91
CA LEU A 146 6.27 -17.43 1.77
C LEU A 146 4.93 -17.68 2.44
N LYS A 147 3.97 -18.30 1.74
CA LYS A 147 2.68 -18.69 2.31
C LYS A 147 2.82 -19.77 3.38
N ASN A 148 3.73 -20.73 3.20
CA ASN A 148 4.02 -21.75 4.22
C ASN A 148 4.59 -21.17 5.52
N LYS A 149 5.14 -19.96 5.48
CA LYS A 149 5.58 -19.18 6.65
C LYS A 149 4.49 -18.27 7.20
N ASN A 150 3.22 -18.52 6.85
CA ASN A 150 2.03 -17.78 7.28
C ASN A 150 2.06 -16.28 6.92
N ASN A 151 2.68 -15.92 5.81
CA ASN A 151 2.69 -14.54 5.34
C ASN A 151 1.44 -14.22 4.49
N GLN A 152 0.93 -13.01 4.63
CA GLN A 152 -0.01 -12.40 3.69
C GLN A 152 0.78 -11.70 2.58
N LEU A 153 0.57 -12.07 1.33
CA LEU A 153 1.29 -11.50 0.20
C LEU A 153 0.43 -10.48 -0.54
N ILE A 154 1.00 -9.32 -0.83
CA ILE A 154 0.40 -8.28 -1.66
C ILE A 154 1.34 -8.05 -2.83
N ALA A 155 0.94 -8.50 -4.02
CA ALA A 155 1.74 -8.34 -5.23
C ALA A 155 1.36 -7.04 -5.94
N ILE A 156 2.38 -6.27 -6.32
CA ILE A 156 2.22 -5.11 -7.19
C ILE A 156 2.23 -5.58 -8.63
N SER A 157 1.31 -5.08 -9.44
CA SER A 157 1.24 -5.47 -10.84
C SER A 157 2.42 -4.88 -11.64
N GLN A 158 2.95 -5.68 -12.57
CA GLN A 158 4.14 -5.32 -13.36
C GLN A 158 3.89 -4.16 -14.34
N GLU A 159 2.65 -3.90 -14.73
CA GLU A 159 2.32 -2.78 -15.63
C GLU A 159 2.76 -1.43 -15.06
N ILE A 160 2.84 -1.33 -13.72
CA ILE A 160 3.27 -0.11 -13.05
C ILE A 160 4.76 0.15 -13.24
N SER A 161 5.55 -0.92 -13.31
CA SER A 161 7.01 -0.83 -13.43
C SER A 161 7.54 -0.92 -14.87
N THR A 162 6.76 -1.47 -15.80
CA THR A 162 7.27 -1.84 -17.14
C THR A 162 6.43 -1.37 -18.32
N ASN A 163 5.33 -0.64 -18.13
CA ASN A 163 4.33 -0.36 -19.18
C ASN A 163 3.82 -1.63 -19.89
N CYS A 164 3.84 -2.77 -19.21
CA CYS A 164 3.40 -4.05 -19.78
C CYS A 164 1.88 -4.18 -19.74
N LEU A 165 1.30 -4.67 -20.82
CA LEU A 165 -0.13 -4.76 -21.06
C LEU A 165 -0.85 -5.71 -20.08
N LEU A 166 -2.14 -5.44 -19.84
CA LEU A 166 -3.12 -6.13 -18.97
C LEU A 166 -3.08 -7.68 -18.96
N ASP A 167 -2.59 -8.31 -20.01
CA ASP A 167 -2.53 -9.78 -20.12
C ASP A 167 -1.58 -10.45 -19.11
N VAL A 168 -0.58 -9.71 -18.63
CA VAL A 168 0.38 -10.23 -17.65
C VAL A 168 -0.23 -10.22 -16.25
N ALA A 169 -0.97 -9.18 -15.88
CA ALA A 169 -1.64 -9.08 -14.60
C ALA A 169 -2.59 -10.25 -14.36
N GLN A 170 -3.39 -10.62 -15.35
CA GLN A 170 -4.32 -11.75 -15.25
C GLN A 170 -3.64 -13.10 -15.01
N SER A 171 -2.39 -13.26 -15.43
CA SER A 171 -1.64 -14.51 -15.20
C SER A 171 -1.14 -14.63 -13.76
N TYR A 172 -0.81 -13.52 -13.10
CA TYR A 172 -0.35 -13.51 -11.70
C TYR A 172 -1.50 -13.66 -10.69
N TRP A 173 -2.67 -13.08 -10.98
CA TRP A 173 -3.84 -13.16 -10.10
C TRP A 173 -4.40 -14.57 -9.90
N LYS A 174 -4.05 -15.51 -10.79
CA LYS A 174 -4.47 -16.91 -10.65
C LYS A 174 -3.72 -17.69 -9.56
N PHE A 175 -2.64 -17.12 -9.02
CA PHE A 175 -1.77 -17.80 -8.06
C PHE A 175 -1.82 -17.19 -6.64
N LEU A 176 -2.46 -16.03 -6.46
CA LEU A 176 -2.72 -15.41 -5.16
C LEU A 176 -4.10 -15.79 -4.65
#